data_fb59e189a224b655697259c024121876
#
_entry.id   fb59e189a224b655697259c024121876
#
_cell.length_a   1.000
_cell.length_b   1.000
_cell.length_c   1.000
_cell.angle_alpha   90.00
_cell.angle_beta   90.00
_cell.angle_gamma   90.00
#
_symmetry.space_group_name_H-M   'P 1'
#
loop_
_entity.id
_entity.type
_entity.pdbx_description
1 polymer ?
#
loop_
_entity_poly.entity_id
_entity_poly.type
_entity_poly.pdbx_seq_one_letter_code
_entity_poly.pdbx_strand_id
1 'polypeptide(L)'
;MKDKFKLCLQLFLTFMKIGVVTFGGGYAMIPIIENEITDKRGWITPDDLLEVVAISETTPGPIAICAATFIGFRICGVLGAFAATVGVVLPSFVIIYLISLFLRAFEQIRIIKYAFFGIRAGVLALLIKALISMYKKSPKNFVAYFIMAASFAAVAFFSANVIIVILSAALIGIAATLIARKAGKTL
;
A
#
# COMPACT_ATOMS: atom_id res chain seq x y z
N MET A 1 -33.16 -8.97 -4.64
CA MET A 1 -32.29 -7.98 -5.34
C MET A 1 -32.19 -6.65 -4.62
N LYS A 2 -33.29 -6.12 -4.06
CA LYS A 2 -33.28 -4.84 -3.30
C LYS A 2 -32.35 -4.85 -2.09
N ASP A 3 -32.26 -5.95 -1.36
CA ASP A 3 -31.42 -6.06 -0.15
C ASP A 3 -29.91 -6.08 -0.49
N LYS A 4 -29.51 -6.74 -1.58
CA LYS A 4 -28.11 -6.71 -2.03
C LYS A 4 -27.66 -5.33 -2.45
N PHE A 5 -28.54 -4.59 -3.16
CA PHE A 5 -28.22 -3.21 -3.56
C PHE A 5 -28.10 -2.27 -2.35
N LYS A 6 -28.99 -2.43 -1.38
CA LYS A 6 -28.92 -1.67 -0.11
C LYS A 6 -27.62 -1.95 0.65
N LEU A 7 -27.20 -3.22 0.67
CA LEU A 7 -25.95 -3.63 1.31
C LEU A 7 -24.71 -3.08 0.60
N CYS A 8 -24.68 -3.09 -0.74
CA CYS A 8 -23.60 -2.48 -1.52
C CYS A 8 -23.53 -0.96 -1.30
N LEU A 9 -24.68 -0.29 -1.20
CA LEU A 9 -24.70 1.14 -0.90
C LEU A 9 -24.17 1.44 0.53
N GLN A 10 -24.55 0.60 1.49
CA GLN A 10 -24.01 0.72 2.86
C GLN A 10 -22.51 0.48 2.88
N LEU A 11 -21.99 -0.51 2.15
CA LEU A 11 -20.56 -0.75 1.99
C LEU A 11 -19.86 0.48 1.40
N PHE A 12 -20.38 1.01 0.30
CA PHE A 12 -19.84 2.21 -0.33
C PHE A 12 -19.74 3.39 0.65
N LEU A 13 -20.83 3.72 1.33
CA LEU A 13 -20.88 4.83 2.28
C LEU A 13 -19.96 4.63 3.49
N THR A 14 -19.85 3.38 3.97
CA THR A 14 -18.99 3.04 5.09
C THR A 14 -17.53 3.19 4.71
N PHE A 15 -17.12 2.65 3.57
CA PHE A 15 -15.74 2.78 3.08
C PHE A 15 -15.41 4.21 2.63
N MET A 16 -16.40 4.96 2.15
CA MET A 16 -16.23 6.39 1.89
C MET A 16 -15.94 7.17 3.17
N LYS A 17 -16.66 6.89 4.26
CA LYS A 17 -16.38 7.48 5.58
C LYS A 17 -14.98 7.11 6.08
N ILE A 18 -14.59 5.84 5.96
CA ILE A 18 -13.25 5.37 6.31
C ILE A 18 -12.19 6.10 5.47
N GLY A 19 -12.40 6.22 4.14
CA GLY A 19 -11.48 6.91 3.23
C GLY A 19 -11.29 8.40 3.53
N VAL A 20 -12.34 9.09 3.98
CA VAL A 20 -12.24 10.52 4.39
C VAL A 20 -11.43 10.68 5.67
N VAL A 21 -11.60 9.79 6.64
CA VAL A 21 -10.95 9.92 7.96
C VAL A 21 -9.51 9.43 7.94
N THR A 22 -9.15 8.62 6.96
CA THR A 22 -7.83 7.99 6.92
C THR A 22 -6.80 8.85 6.18
N PHE A 23 -6.18 9.75 6.91
CA PHE A 23 -4.99 10.45 6.44
C PHE A 23 -3.75 9.67 6.88
N GLY A 24 -3.14 8.88 5.98
CA GLY A 24 -1.84 8.30 6.31
C GLY A 24 -1.56 6.85 5.97
N GLY A 25 -2.46 6.15 5.32
CA GLY A 25 -2.20 4.84 4.68
C GLY A 25 -1.91 3.64 5.59
N GLY A 26 -2.07 2.46 5.03
CA GLY A 26 -1.62 1.18 5.56
C GLY A 26 -2.20 0.80 6.92
N TYR A 27 -1.34 0.61 7.87
CA TYR A 27 -1.68 0.08 9.20
C TYR A 27 -2.57 0.98 10.05
N ALA A 28 -2.53 2.30 9.88
CA ALA A 28 -3.36 3.23 10.63
C ALA A 28 -4.86 3.06 10.34
N MET A 29 -5.19 2.44 9.21
CA MET A 29 -6.56 2.16 8.81
C MET A 29 -7.18 0.93 9.47
N ILE A 30 -6.36 -0.03 9.89
CA ILE A 30 -6.86 -1.30 10.43
C ILE A 30 -7.76 -1.10 11.64
N PRO A 31 -7.39 -0.31 12.67
CA PRO A 31 -8.28 -0.06 13.82
C PRO A 31 -9.58 0.65 13.44
N ILE A 32 -9.55 1.51 12.41
CA ILE A 32 -10.73 2.23 11.94
C ILE A 32 -11.69 1.27 11.23
N ILE A 33 -11.14 0.36 10.40
CA ILE A 33 -11.90 -0.70 9.73
C ILE A 33 -12.52 -1.65 10.78
N GLU A 34 -11.74 -2.09 11.76
CA GLU A 34 -12.20 -2.95 12.85
C GLU A 34 -13.39 -2.34 13.57
N ASN A 35 -13.26 -1.13 14.06
CA ASN A 35 -14.33 -0.42 14.76
C ASN A 35 -15.59 -0.23 13.90
N GLU A 36 -15.45 0.13 12.62
CA GLU A 36 -16.62 0.42 11.77
C GLU A 36 -17.27 -0.85 11.20
N ILE A 37 -16.48 -1.87 10.85
CA ILE A 37 -16.97 -3.06 10.15
C ILE A 37 -17.28 -4.19 11.12
N THR A 38 -16.40 -4.44 12.11
CA THR A 38 -16.53 -5.55 13.07
C THR A 38 -17.37 -5.12 14.27
N ASP A 39 -16.97 -4.06 14.98
CA ASP A 39 -17.62 -3.68 16.24
C ASP A 39 -19.01 -3.08 16.04
N LYS A 40 -19.16 -2.12 15.12
CA LYS A 40 -20.43 -1.41 14.94
C LYS A 40 -21.41 -2.15 14.04
N ARG A 41 -20.93 -2.85 13.03
CA ARG A 41 -21.80 -3.47 12.02
C ARG A 41 -21.86 -4.99 12.12
N GLY A 42 -20.88 -5.63 12.72
CA GLY A 42 -20.81 -7.08 12.83
C GLY A 42 -20.79 -7.80 11.47
N TRP A 43 -20.24 -7.14 10.44
CA TRP A 43 -20.22 -7.71 9.09
C TRP A 43 -19.18 -8.80 8.92
N ILE A 44 -18.08 -8.72 9.67
CA ILE A 44 -17.04 -9.73 9.72
C ILE A 44 -16.59 -9.92 11.18
N THR A 45 -16.01 -11.07 11.46
CA THR A 45 -15.42 -11.36 12.78
C THR A 45 -14.01 -10.75 12.89
N PRO A 46 -13.47 -10.58 14.11
CA PRO A 46 -12.09 -10.16 14.30
C PRO A 46 -11.08 -11.09 13.61
N ASP A 47 -11.32 -12.39 13.63
CA ASP A 47 -10.47 -13.39 12.97
C ASP A 47 -10.48 -13.22 11.45
N ASP A 48 -11.66 -12.96 10.88
CA ASP A 48 -11.80 -12.65 9.44
C ASP A 48 -11.02 -11.39 9.07
N LEU A 49 -11.01 -10.38 9.94
CA LEU A 49 -10.27 -9.15 9.70
C LEU A 49 -8.76 -9.41 9.69
N LEU A 50 -8.26 -10.22 10.60
CA LEU A 50 -6.84 -10.63 10.62
C LEU A 50 -6.45 -11.36 9.34
N GLU A 51 -7.28 -12.25 8.83
CA GLU A 51 -7.08 -12.92 7.55
C GLU A 51 -7.03 -11.93 6.39
N VAL A 52 -7.98 -10.99 6.34
CA VAL A 52 -8.00 -9.94 5.30
C VAL A 52 -6.75 -9.07 5.35
N VAL A 53 -6.27 -8.71 6.54
CA VAL A 53 -5.03 -7.93 6.70
C VAL A 53 -3.84 -8.72 6.18
N ALA A 54 -3.70 -9.99 6.56
CA ALA A 54 -2.60 -10.85 6.11
C ALA A 54 -2.58 -11.01 4.57
N ILE A 55 -3.75 -11.21 3.95
CA ILE A 55 -3.88 -11.28 2.49
C ILE A 55 -3.54 -9.93 1.85
N SER A 56 -3.97 -8.83 2.45
CA SER A 56 -3.71 -7.48 1.94
C SER A 56 -2.23 -7.12 1.97
N GLU A 57 -1.47 -7.65 2.94
CA GLU A 57 -0.02 -7.46 3.02
C GLU A 57 0.74 -8.24 1.94
N THR A 58 0.23 -9.40 1.54
CA THR A 58 0.84 -10.22 0.49
C THR A 58 0.44 -9.77 -0.93
N THR A 59 -0.63 -8.99 -1.05
CA THR A 59 -1.12 -8.47 -2.32
C THR A 59 -0.40 -7.16 -2.67
N PRO A 60 0.20 -7.04 -3.87
CA PRO A 60 0.87 -5.81 -4.27
C PRO A 60 -0.16 -4.67 -4.44
N GLY A 61 -0.12 -3.69 -3.53
CA GLY A 61 -1.04 -2.54 -3.54
C GLY A 61 -1.18 -1.87 -2.18
N PRO A 62 -1.91 -0.74 -2.10
CA PRO A 62 -2.21 -0.10 -0.83
C PRO A 62 -3.09 -1.01 0.04
N ILE A 63 -2.65 -1.33 1.25
CA ILE A 63 -3.36 -2.21 2.20
C ILE A 63 -4.84 -1.80 2.36
N ALA A 64 -5.10 -0.51 2.41
CA ALA A 64 -6.44 0.06 2.50
C ALA A 64 -7.38 -0.38 1.37
N ILE A 65 -6.88 -0.34 0.13
CA ILE A 65 -7.66 -0.70 -1.06
C ILE A 65 -7.83 -2.21 -1.10
N CYS A 66 -6.77 -2.98 -0.83
CA CYS A 66 -6.84 -4.43 -0.79
C CYS A 66 -7.84 -4.90 0.28
N ALA A 67 -7.74 -4.38 1.52
CA ALA A 67 -8.66 -4.71 2.60
C ALA A 67 -10.12 -4.35 2.25
N ALA A 68 -10.37 -3.16 1.71
CA ALA A 68 -11.71 -2.75 1.27
C ALA A 68 -12.28 -3.70 0.21
N THR A 69 -11.45 -4.09 -0.76
CA THR A 69 -11.84 -5.02 -1.83
C THR A 69 -12.19 -6.39 -1.26
N PHE A 70 -11.34 -6.96 -0.40
CA PHE A 70 -11.57 -8.28 0.21
C PHE A 70 -12.78 -8.29 1.13
N ILE A 71 -12.92 -7.28 1.99
CA ILE A 71 -14.09 -7.16 2.87
C ILE A 71 -15.36 -7.02 2.03
N GLY A 72 -15.36 -6.15 1.04
CA GLY A 72 -16.49 -5.96 0.14
C GLY A 72 -16.89 -7.23 -0.58
N PHE A 73 -15.89 -7.99 -1.07
CA PHE A 73 -16.11 -9.28 -1.72
C PHE A 73 -16.73 -10.33 -0.77
N ARG A 74 -16.23 -10.42 0.45
CA ARG A 74 -16.72 -11.37 1.45
C ARG A 74 -18.17 -11.10 1.84
N ILE A 75 -18.58 -9.82 1.88
CA ILE A 75 -19.93 -9.43 2.31
C ILE A 75 -20.96 -9.49 1.16
N CYS A 76 -20.62 -9.04 -0.03
CA CYS A 76 -21.59 -8.91 -1.15
C CYS A 76 -21.03 -9.36 -2.52
N GLY A 77 -19.95 -10.18 -2.53
CA GLY A 77 -19.33 -10.67 -3.75
C GLY A 77 -18.68 -9.54 -4.58
N VAL A 78 -18.62 -9.73 -5.89
CA VAL A 78 -17.94 -8.80 -6.83
C VAL A 78 -18.50 -7.37 -6.74
N LEU A 79 -19.82 -7.23 -6.63
CA LEU A 79 -20.46 -5.91 -6.49
C LEU A 79 -20.07 -5.21 -5.18
N GLY A 80 -19.95 -5.98 -4.09
CA GLY A 80 -19.49 -5.48 -2.81
C GLY A 80 -18.02 -5.03 -2.86
N ALA A 81 -17.17 -5.82 -3.51
CA ALA A 81 -15.77 -5.46 -3.74
C ALA A 81 -15.65 -4.14 -4.48
N PHE A 82 -16.37 -3.99 -5.60
CA PHE A 82 -16.39 -2.76 -6.38
C PHE A 82 -16.89 -1.56 -5.56
N ALA A 83 -18.02 -1.72 -4.86
CA ALA A 83 -18.61 -0.66 -4.03
C ALA A 83 -17.66 -0.19 -2.92
N ALA A 84 -17.03 -1.12 -2.20
CA ALA A 84 -16.10 -0.82 -1.12
C ALA A 84 -14.82 -0.15 -1.63
N THR A 85 -14.26 -0.65 -2.73
CA THR A 85 -13.05 -0.10 -3.36
C THR A 85 -13.28 1.33 -3.86
N VAL A 86 -14.36 1.54 -4.61
CA VAL A 86 -14.71 2.90 -5.09
C VAL A 86 -14.99 3.82 -3.90
N GLY A 87 -15.67 3.31 -2.86
CA GLY A 87 -15.95 4.07 -1.64
C GLY A 87 -14.68 4.59 -0.97
N VAL A 88 -13.65 3.77 -0.80
CA VAL A 88 -12.41 4.19 -0.13
C VAL A 88 -11.54 5.11 -0.98
N VAL A 89 -11.56 4.95 -2.31
CA VAL A 89 -10.73 5.72 -3.24
C VAL A 89 -11.33 7.09 -3.57
N LEU A 90 -12.64 7.15 -3.71
CA LEU A 90 -13.34 8.34 -4.21
C LEU A 90 -13.08 9.61 -3.39
N PRO A 91 -13.11 9.62 -2.04
CA PRO A 91 -12.83 10.81 -1.26
C PRO A 91 -11.41 11.34 -1.50
N SER A 92 -10.43 10.46 -1.49
CA SER A 92 -9.04 10.82 -1.72
C SER A 92 -8.85 11.41 -3.11
N PHE A 93 -9.48 10.81 -4.12
CA PHE A 93 -9.46 11.29 -5.50
C PHE A 93 -10.06 12.70 -5.61
N VAL A 94 -11.24 12.91 -5.02
CA VAL A 94 -11.92 14.21 -5.04
C VAL A 94 -11.10 15.30 -4.35
N ILE A 95 -10.55 14.99 -3.16
CA ILE A 95 -9.72 15.93 -2.41
C ILE A 95 -8.47 16.31 -3.22
N ILE A 96 -7.76 15.34 -3.77
CA ILE A 96 -6.55 15.59 -4.56
C ILE A 96 -6.90 16.38 -5.83
N TYR A 97 -8.01 16.04 -6.50
CA TYR A 97 -8.48 16.76 -7.68
C TYR A 97 -8.79 18.22 -7.36
N LEU A 98 -9.54 18.50 -6.30
CA LEU A 98 -9.84 19.86 -5.87
C LEU A 98 -8.57 20.63 -5.52
N ILE A 99 -7.67 20.03 -4.74
CA ILE A 99 -6.38 20.64 -4.40
C ILE A 99 -5.60 20.96 -5.68
N SER A 100 -5.56 20.06 -6.66
CA SER A 100 -4.85 20.25 -7.93
C SER A 100 -5.37 21.45 -8.74
N LEU A 101 -6.68 21.69 -8.73
CA LEU A 101 -7.27 22.86 -9.40
C LEU A 101 -6.84 24.17 -8.74
N PHE A 102 -6.82 24.20 -7.41
CA PHE A 102 -6.41 25.39 -6.66
C PHE A 102 -4.89 25.58 -6.66
N LEU A 103 -4.12 24.49 -6.71
CA LEU A 103 -2.68 24.55 -6.62
C LEU A 103 -2.04 25.37 -7.74
N ARG A 104 -2.55 25.23 -8.96
CA ARG A 104 -2.07 26.01 -10.12
C ARG A 104 -2.24 27.53 -9.95
N ALA A 105 -3.31 27.96 -9.24
CA ALA A 105 -3.56 29.35 -8.95
C ALA A 105 -2.67 29.89 -7.81
N PHE A 106 -2.25 29.01 -6.88
CA PHE A 106 -1.54 29.37 -5.65
C PHE A 106 -0.04 29.02 -5.68
N GLU A 107 0.44 28.32 -6.72
CA GLU A 107 1.84 27.87 -6.82
C GLU A 107 2.85 29.03 -6.78
N GLN A 108 2.41 30.25 -7.14
CA GLN A 108 3.23 31.47 -7.09
C GLN A 108 3.28 32.12 -5.70
N ILE A 109 2.42 31.73 -4.78
CA ILE A 109 2.39 32.30 -3.43
C ILE A 109 3.59 31.76 -2.62
N ARG A 110 4.41 32.67 -2.13
CA ARG A 110 5.67 32.38 -1.42
C ARG A 110 5.49 31.44 -0.23
N ILE A 111 4.43 31.60 0.53
CA ILE A 111 4.09 30.75 1.69
C ILE A 111 3.83 29.31 1.26
N ILE A 112 3.09 29.11 0.18
CA ILE A 112 2.78 27.77 -0.36
C ILE A 112 4.04 27.07 -0.85
N LYS A 113 4.93 27.83 -1.51
CA LYS A 113 6.23 27.32 -1.94
C LYS A 113 7.07 26.80 -0.77
N TYR A 114 7.12 27.53 0.34
CA TYR A 114 7.81 27.08 1.56
C TYR A 114 7.15 25.86 2.20
N ALA A 115 5.82 25.79 2.22
CA ALA A 115 5.10 24.63 2.71
C ALA A 115 5.44 23.36 1.89
N PHE A 116 5.49 23.47 0.56
CA PHE A 116 5.93 22.37 -0.31
C PHE A 116 7.38 21.96 -0.09
N PHE A 117 8.27 22.90 0.18
CA PHE A 117 9.65 22.58 0.55
C PHE A 117 9.69 21.75 1.84
N GLY A 118 8.91 22.12 2.86
CA GLY A 118 8.80 21.36 4.10
C GLY A 118 8.24 19.96 3.88
N ILE A 119 7.19 19.81 3.06
CA ILE A 119 6.60 18.50 2.71
C ILE A 119 7.64 17.63 1.98
N ARG A 120 8.37 18.18 1.00
CA ARG A 120 9.42 17.42 0.29
C ARG A 120 10.53 16.93 1.22
N ALA A 121 10.95 17.77 2.16
CA ALA A 121 11.93 17.37 3.19
C ALA A 121 11.38 16.25 4.09
N GLY A 122 10.11 16.34 4.51
CA GLY A 122 9.44 15.30 5.27
C GLY A 122 9.34 13.98 4.52
N VAL A 123 8.96 14.02 3.24
CA VAL A 123 8.91 12.82 2.38
C VAL A 123 10.30 12.20 2.25
N LEU A 124 11.34 13.00 2.05
CA LEU A 124 12.72 12.49 1.99
C LEU A 124 13.11 11.79 3.29
N ALA A 125 12.79 12.37 4.44
CA ALA A 125 13.07 11.75 5.75
C ALA A 125 12.32 10.40 5.91
N LEU A 126 11.07 10.30 5.44
CA LEU A 126 10.30 9.05 5.44
C LEU A 126 10.93 8.00 4.52
N LEU A 127 11.40 8.39 3.33
CA LEU A 127 12.08 7.48 2.40
C LEU A 127 13.39 6.94 3.00
N ILE A 128 14.19 7.82 3.64
CA ILE A 128 15.42 7.40 4.34
C ILE A 128 15.09 6.43 5.48
N LYS A 129 14.06 6.71 6.28
CA LYS A 129 13.60 5.83 7.36
C LYS A 129 13.16 4.47 6.83
N ALA A 130 12.41 4.44 5.73
CA ALA A 130 11.99 3.21 5.06
C ALA A 130 13.20 2.41 4.57
N LEU A 131 14.17 3.07 3.92
CA LEU A 131 15.40 2.45 3.43
C LEU A 131 16.20 1.81 4.58
N ILE A 132 16.38 2.52 5.68
CA ILE A 132 17.07 2.01 6.88
C ILE A 132 16.31 0.80 7.46
N SER A 133 14.99 0.86 7.52
CA SER A 133 14.17 -0.25 8.02
C SER A 133 14.30 -1.49 7.14
N MET A 134 14.25 -1.34 5.82
CA MET A 134 14.44 -2.43 4.86
C MET A 134 15.86 -3.01 4.95
N TYR A 135 16.88 -2.16 5.05
CA TYR A 135 18.27 -2.59 5.22
C TYR A 135 18.47 -3.42 6.49
N LYS A 136 17.85 -3.02 7.61
CA LYS A 136 17.92 -3.77 8.88
C LYS A 136 17.28 -5.16 8.80
N LYS A 137 16.22 -5.31 7.99
CA LYS A 137 15.49 -6.59 7.80
C LYS A 137 16.10 -7.47 6.71
N SER A 138 16.98 -6.93 5.87
CA SER A 138 17.62 -7.68 4.79
C SER A 138 18.66 -8.67 5.34
N PRO A 139 18.76 -9.89 4.76
CA PRO A 139 19.80 -10.85 5.12
C PRO A 139 21.17 -10.24 4.84
N LYS A 140 22.09 -10.38 5.81
CA LYS A 140 23.44 -9.78 5.74
C LYS A 140 24.44 -10.72 5.04
N ASN A 141 24.10 -11.18 3.85
CA ASN A 141 24.94 -12.10 3.06
C ASN A 141 25.63 -11.35 1.93
N PHE A 142 26.81 -11.80 1.55
CA PHE A 142 27.57 -11.21 0.45
C PHE A 142 26.75 -11.14 -0.85
N VAL A 143 25.96 -12.17 -1.15
CA VAL A 143 25.07 -12.24 -2.31
C VAL A 143 23.99 -11.14 -2.26
N ALA A 144 23.40 -10.90 -1.09
CA ALA A 144 22.38 -9.85 -0.89
C ALA A 144 22.97 -8.46 -1.14
N TYR A 145 24.18 -8.18 -0.63
CA TYR A 145 24.88 -6.91 -0.88
C TYR A 145 25.22 -6.73 -2.35
N PHE A 146 25.68 -7.79 -3.02
CA PHE A 146 25.98 -7.74 -4.44
C PHE A 146 24.72 -7.45 -5.28
N ILE A 147 23.61 -8.16 -5.02
CA ILE A 147 22.34 -7.92 -5.70
C ILE A 147 21.86 -6.49 -5.46
N MET A 148 21.96 -5.99 -4.23
CA MET A 148 21.54 -4.64 -3.88
C MET A 148 22.37 -3.57 -4.62
N ALA A 149 23.70 -3.71 -4.63
CA ALA A 149 24.59 -2.79 -5.32
C ALA A 149 24.40 -2.83 -6.84
N ALA A 150 24.30 -4.05 -7.42
CA ALA A 150 24.09 -4.24 -8.86
C ALA A 150 22.72 -3.67 -9.31
N SER A 151 21.66 -3.92 -8.54
CA SER A 151 20.32 -3.39 -8.85
C SER A 151 20.29 -1.86 -8.76
N PHE A 152 20.94 -1.29 -7.75
CA PHE A 152 21.07 0.15 -7.63
C PHE A 152 21.82 0.76 -8.81
N ALA A 153 22.97 0.19 -9.17
CA ALA A 153 23.77 0.64 -10.32
C ALA A 153 22.99 0.53 -11.64
N ALA A 154 22.27 -0.57 -11.85
CA ALA A 154 21.47 -0.79 -13.06
C ALA A 154 20.36 0.26 -13.23
N VAL A 155 19.66 0.60 -12.13
CA VAL A 155 18.60 1.60 -12.19
C VAL A 155 19.15 3.01 -12.25
N ALA A 156 20.18 3.35 -11.43
CA ALA A 156 20.67 4.70 -11.30
C ALA A 156 21.49 5.17 -12.52
N PHE A 157 22.32 4.30 -13.10
CA PHE A 157 23.24 4.66 -14.17
C PHE A 157 22.75 4.21 -15.55
N PHE A 158 22.03 3.09 -15.64
CA PHE A 158 21.58 2.56 -16.92
C PHE A 158 20.10 2.79 -17.20
N SER A 159 19.35 3.46 -16.28
CA SER A 159 17.90 3.68 -16.40
C SER A 159 17.15 2.38 -16.74
N ALA A 160 17.63 1.25 -16.24
CA ALA A 160 17.06 -0.06 -16.53
C ALA A 160 15.62 -0.13 -16.01
N ASN A 161 14.76 -0.86 -16.74
CA ASN A 161 13.38 -1.06 -16.31
C ASN A 161 13.35 -1.80 -14.97
N VAL A 162 12.73 -1.16 -13.96
CA VAL A 162 12.68 -1.66 -12.58
C VAL A 162 12.09 -3.07 -12.50
N ILE A 163 11.10 -3.38 -13.34
CA ILE A 163 10.46 -4.70 -13.39
C ILE A 163 11.48 -5.79 -13.79
N ILE A 164 12.29 -5.51 -14.80
CA ILE A 164 13.33 -6.45 -15.27
C ILE A 164 14.39 -6.65 -14.17
N VAL A 165 14.77 -5.57 -13.49
CA VAL A 165 15.73 -5.64 -12.38
C VAL A 165 15.19 -6.47 -11.23
N ILE A 166 13.91 -6.31 -10.85
CA ILE A 166 13.28 -7.11 -9.79
C ILE A 166 13.24 -8.59 -10.17
N LEU A 167 12.81 -8.92 -11.39
CA LEU A 167 12.75 -10.31 -11.86
C LEU A 167 14.13 -10.95 -11.92
N SER A 168 15.13 -10.25 -12.45
CA SER A 168 16.51 -10.76 -12.50
C SER A 168 17.12 -10.95 -11.12
N ALA A 169 16.90 -10.01 -10.20
CA ALA A 169 17.35 -10.12 -8.80
C ALA A 169 16.69 -11.31 -8.09
N ALA A 170 15.39 -11.54 -8.32
CA ALA A 170 14.67 -12.69 -7.77
C ALA A 170 15.24 -14.01 -8.30
N LEU A 171 15.48 -14.12 -9.61
CA LEU A 171 16.08 -15.32 -10.21
C LEU A 171 17.50 -15.60 -9.68
N ILE A 172 18.32 -14.57 -9.56
CA ILE A 172 19.68 -14.68 -9.00
C ILE A 172 19.60 -15.11 -7.54
N GLY A 173 18.70 -14.54 -6.75
CA GLY A 173 18.49 -14.91 -5.35
C GLY A 173 18.06 -16.36 -5.18
N ILE A 174 17.11 -16.83 -5.98
CA ILE A 174 16.66 -18.23 -5.98
C ILE A 174 17.81 -19.16 -6.37
N ALA A 175 18.51 -18.86 -7.46
CA ALA A 175 19.65 -19.67 -7.92
C ALA A 175 20.75 -19.75 -6.86
N ALA A 176 21.11 -18.64 -6.25
CA ALA A 176 22.11 -18.59 -5.17
C ALA A 176 21.70 -19.43 -3.97
N THR A 177 20.42 -19.36 -3.57
CA THR A 177 19.89 -20.14 -2.44
C THR A 177 19.88 -21.64 -2.74
N LEU A 178 19.51 -22.04 -3.96
CA LEU A 178 19.51 -23.44 -4.39
C LEU A 178 20.94 -24.01 -4.43
N ILE A 179 21.91 -23.24 -4.92
CA ILE A 179 23.34 -23.64 -4.95
C ILE A 179 23.89 -23.77 -3.52
N ALA A 180 23.60 -22.81 -2.64
CA ALA A 180 24.02 -22.86 -1.25
C ALA A 180 23.43 -24.05 -0.49
N ARG A 181 22.16 -24.37 -0.74
CA ARG A 181 21.46 -25.53 -0.15
C ARG A 181 22.09 -26.86 -0.60
N LYS A 182 22.51 -26.98 -1.89
CA LYS A 182 23.25 -28.14 -2.40
C LYS A 182 24.65 -28.25 -1.81
N ALA A 183 25.29 -27.13 -1.45
CA ALA A 183 26.60 -27.07 -0.84
C ALA A 183 26.60 -27.21 0.70
N GLY A 184 25.43 -27.48 1.33
CA GLY A 184 25.29 -27.65 2.79
C GLY A 184 25.55 -26.39 3.60
N LYS A 185 25.55 -25.20 2.98
CA LYS A 185 25.68 -23.90 3.64
C LYS A 185 24.32 -23.22 3.73
N THR A 186 23.87 -22.89 4.95
CA THR A 186 22.80 -21.94 5.19
C THR A 186 23.29 -20.54 4.87
N LEU A 187 22.64 -19.87 3.91
CA LEU A 187 22.87 -18.45 3.60
C LEU A 187 22.12 -17.56 4.58
#